data_eededb187b03c18e4a44d9cf51b02e99
#
_entry.id   eededb187b03c18e4a44d9cf51b02e99
#
_cell.length_a   1.000
_cell.length_b   1.000
_cell.length_c   1.000
_cell.angle_alpha   90.00
_cell.angle_beta   90.00
_cell.angle_gamma   90.00
#
_symmetry.space_group_name_H-M   'P 1'
#
loop_
_entity.id
_entity.type
_entity.pdbx_description
1 polymer ?
#
loop_
_entity_poly.entity_id
_entity_poly.type
_entity_poly.pdbx_seq_one_letter_code
_entity_poly.pdbx_strand_id
1 'polypeptide(L)'
;MKRLPSYNGTLRSHFLNVPKCIYTCSGILIFGKRIKSLVFSTDVAIIKNINTDAVIAVYPFTPQSQIAKAIIEIADVPVFVGVGGGVTSGHRSVLLAIEAEHLGAYGVVVNAPIAGDVITQIKETVDIPVIATIASAQQDVAERIAAGADILNVAVAADTPAVVAAIRSSHPDVPIIATGGPTDDTIRATIAAGANAITYTPPTNGELFAEKMRAYRKNGFGRNSIDGATSQRH
;
A
#
# COMPACT_ATOMS: atom_id res chain seq x y z
N MET A 1 24.22 22.30 0.26
CA MET A 1 23.34 21.11 0.19
C MET A 1 24.22 19.87 0.03
N LYS A 2 24.09 18.84 0.87
CA LYS A 2 24.85 17.59 0.68
C LYS A 2 24.34 16.87 -0.57
N ARG A 3 25.24 16.51 -1.48
CA ARG A 3 24.93 15.75 -2.70
C ARG A 3 24.51 14.33 -2.29
N LEU A 4 23.34 13.86 -2.76
CA LEU A 4 22.91 12.48 -2.61
C LEU A 4 23.43 11.66 -3.81
N PRO A 5 24.43 10.77 -3.63
CA PRO A 5 24.85 9.88 -4.69
C PRO A 5 23.77 8.86 -5.03
N SER A 6 23.60 8.54 -6.32
CA SER A 6 22.67 7.50 -6.76
C SER A 6 23.40 6.50 -7.65
N TYR A 7 23.00 5.23 -7.56
CA TYR A 7 23.47 4.16 -8.44
C TYR A 7 22.27 3.47 -9.09
N ASN A 8 22.31 3.36 -10.42
CA ASN A 8 21.28 2.69 -11.21
C ASN A 8 21.95 1.55 -12.00
N GLY A 9 21.63 0.30 -11.64
CA GLY A 9 22.12 -0.86 -12.37
C GLY A 9 21.38 -1.04 -13.71
N THR A 10 22.06 -1.55 -14.74
CA THR A 10 21.50 -1.71 -16.09
C THR A 10 20.28 -2.63 -16.13
N LEU A 11 20.33 -3.76 -15.44
CA LEU A 11 19.24 -4.74 -15.42
C LEU A 11 18.08 -4.32 -14.54
N ARG A 12 18.28 -3.43 -13.55
CA ARG A 12 17.26 -2.93 -12.64
C ARG A 12 16.80 -1.51 -12.96
N SER A 13 17.14 -0.99 -14.14
CA SER A 13 16.71 0.34 -14.59
C SER A 13 15.21 0.45 -14.88
N HIS A 14 14.51 -0.68 -14.97
CA HIS A 14 13.07 -0.76 -15.26
C HIS A 14 12.18 -0.94 -14.02
N PHE A 15 12.59 -0.41 -12.88
CA PHE A 15 11.75 -0.36 -11.70
C PHE A 15 10.47 0.46 -11.95
N LEU A 16 9.36 -0.02 -11.42
CA LEU A 16 8.15 0.79 -11.27
C LEU A 16 8.41 1.86 -10.22
N ASN A 17 8.06 3.09 -10.54
CA ASN A 17 8.23 4.19 -9.62
C ASN A 17 6.87 4.66 -9.11
N VAL A 18 6.73 4.78 -7.79
CA VAL A 18 5.59 5.50 -7.23
C VAL A 18 5.65 6.97 -7.64
N PRO A 19 4.50 7.66 -7.83
CA PRO A 19 4.48 9.09 -8.14
C PRO A 19 5.28 9.91 -7.13
N LYS A 20 6.19 10.76 -7.61
CA LYS A 20 7.10 11.53 -6.75
C LYS A 20 6.37 12.46 -5.77
N CYS A 21 5.18 12.92 -6.13
CA CYS A 21 4.36 13.76 -5.26
C CYS A 21 3.98 13.06 -3.94
N ILE A 22 3.94 11.73 -3.90
CA ILE A 22 3.66 10.97 -2.66
C ILE A 22 4.68 11.30 -1.56
N TYR A 23 5.94 11.54 -1.92
CA TYR A 23 6.98 11.83 -0.92
C TYR A 23 6.83 13.20 -0.24
N THR A 24 5.87 14.05 -0.66
CA THR A 24 5.55 15.31 0.02
C THR A 24 4.67 15.14 1.26
N CYS A 25 4.03 13.97 1.46
CA CYS A 25 3.28 13.69 2.69
C CYS A 25 4.19 13.54 3.91
N SER A 26 3.61 13.65 5.11
CA SER A 26 4.36 13.58 6.38
C SER A 26 5.01 12.21 6.61
N GLY A 27 4.35 11.15 6.19
CA GLY A 27 4.66 9.78 6.55
C GLY A 27 4.09 9.38 7.92
N ILE A 28 4.07 8.08 8.15
CA ILE A 28 3.73 7.44 9.44
C ILE A 28 4.99 6.73 9.93
N LEU A 29 5.36 6.94 11.19
CA LEU A 29 6.50 6.26 11.79
C LEU A 29 6.02 4.97 12.46
N ILE A 30 6.42 3.83 11.93
CA ILE A 30 6.07 2.51 12.44
C ILE A 30 7.38 1.74 12.72
N PHE A 31 7.59 1.32 13.95
CA PHE A 31 8.80 0.62 14.39
C PHE A 31 10.10 1.30 13.88
N GLY A 32 10.17 2.63 13.99
CA GLY A 32 11.32 3.43 13.56
C GLY A 32 11.43 3.65 12.04
N LYS A 33 10.58 3.05 11.22
CA LYS A 33 10.55 3.21 9.76
C LYS A 33 9.48 4.21 9.36
N ARG A 34 9.86 5.23 8.59
CA ARG A 34 8.92 6.23 8.07
C ARG A 34 8.33 5.77 6.74
N ILE A 35 7.02 5.55 6.73
CA ILE A 35 6.26 5.06 5.58
C ILE A 35 5.44 6.19 4.99
N LYS A 36 5.68 6.53 3.73
CA LYS A 36 4.98 7.55 2.94
C LYS A 36 4.18 6.94 1.80
N SER A 37 4.72 5.87 1.19
CA SER A 37 4.13 5.19 0.04
C SER A 37 3.86 3.73 0.36
N LEU A 38 2.68 3.26 -0.03
CA LEU A 38 2.31 1.85 0.08
C LEU A 38 1.81 1.38 -1.29
N VAL A 39 2.34 0.26 -1.79
CA VAL A 39 1.80 -0.37 -2.99
C VAL A 39 0.65 -1.30 -2.61
N PHE A 40 -0.50 -1.14 -3.27
CA PHE A 40 -1.62 -2.07 -3.17
C PHE A 40 -1.46 -3.17 -4.21
N SER A 41 -0.92 -4.31 -3.79
CA SER A 41 -0.66 -5.43 -4.69
C SER A 41 -0.43 -6.73 -3.94
N THR A 42 -0.77 -7.84 -4.59
CA THR A 42 -0.36 -9.20 -4.24
C THR A 42 0.48 -9.86 -5.34
N ASP A 43 0.75 -9.13 -6.42
CA ASP A 43 1.62 -9.59 -7.50
C ASP A 43 3.09 -9.47 -7.06
N VAL A 44 3.72 -10.60 -6.87
CA VAL A 44 5.10 -10.69 -6.37
C VAL A 44 6.12 -10.06 -7.34
N ALA A 45 5.85 -10.06 -8.65
CA ALA A 45 6.71 -9.41 -9.63
C ALA A 45 6.64 -7.89 -9.52
N ILE A 46 5.45 -7.34 -9.27
CA ILE A 46 5.26 -5.90 -8.99
C ILE A 46 5.91 -5.52 -7.67
N ILE A 47 5.63 -6.27 -6.59
CA ILE A 47 6.16 -6.02 -5.25
C ILE A 47 7.69 -5.97 -5.25
N LYS A 48 8.33 -6.89 -5.98
CA LYS A 48 9.79 -6.96 -6.05
C LYS A 48 10.43 -5.90 -6.94
N ASN A 49 9.66 -5.25 -7.79
CA ASN A 49 10.17 -4.29 -8.79
C ASN A 49 9.53 -2.90 -8.68
N ILE A 50 9.13 -2.47 -7.49
CA ILE A 50 8.61 -1.13 -7.22
C ILE A 50 9.37 -0.46 -6.07
N ASN A 51 9.57 0.85 -6.16
CA ASN A 51 10.29 1.65 -5.14
C ASN A 51 9.37 2.20 -4.03
N THR A 52 8.44 1.39 -3.53
CA THR A 52 7.54 1.78 -2.44
C THR A 52 8.21 1.64 -1.07
N ASP A 53 7.67 2.33 -0.03
CA ASP A 53 8.13 2.17 1.35
C ASP A 53 7.52 0.94 2.04
N ALA A 54 6.34 0.48 1.58
CA ALA A 54 5.63 -0.67 2.13
C ALA A 54 4.66 -1.30 1.12
N VAL A 55 4.11 -2.47 1.47
CA VAL A 55 3.09 -3.20 0.71
C VAL A 55 1.81 -3.28 1.54
N ILE A 56 0.64 -3.07 0.92
CA ILE A 56 -0.66 -3.51 1.43
C ILE A 56 -1.10 -4.74 0.63
N ALA A 57 -1.06 -5.90 1.28
CA ALA A 57 -1.44 -7.19 0.72
C ALA A 57 -2.87 -7.54 1.12
N VAL A 58 -3.84 -6.98 0.41
CA VAL A 58 -5.28 -7.22 0.58
C VAL A 58 -5.86 -7.68 -0.76
N TYR A 59 -6.75 -8.67 -0.72
CA TYR A 59 -7.37 -9.24 -1.92
C TYR A 59 -8.82 -9.69 -1.61
N PRO A 60 -9.71 -9.85 -2.62
CA PRO A 60 -11.13 -10.02 -2.41
C PRO A 60 -11.56 -11.47 -2.11
N PHE A 61 -10.68 -12.26 -1.53
CA PHE A 61 -10.94 -13.65 -1.13
C PHE A 61 -10.67 -13.80 0.37
N THR A 62 -11.11 -14.93 0.94
CA THR A 62 -10.72 -15.29 2.32
C THR A 62 -9.21 -15.26 2.46
N PRO A 63 -8.65 -14.52 3.43
CA PRO A 63 -7.21 -14.48 3.63
C PRO A 63 -6.63 -15.88 3.88
N GLN A 64 -5.47 -16.13 3.28
CA GLN A 64 -4.75 -17.40 3.37
C GLN A 64 -3.32 -17.12 3.82
N SER A 65 -2.91 -17.79 4.88
CA SER A 65 -1.59 -17.59 5.49
C SER A 65 -0.43 -17.88 4.54
N GLN A 66 -0.60 -18.83 3.63
CA GLN A 66 0.41 -19.15 2.61
C GLN A 66 0.66 -17.96 1.66
N ILE A 67 -0.39 -17.21 1.30
CA ILE A 67 -0.25 -16.02 0.46
C ILE A 67 0.45 -14.91 1.26
N ALA A 68 0.02 -14.67 2.49
CA ALA A 68 0.65 -13.69 3.38
C ALA A 68 2.14 -14.00 3.56
N LYS A 69 2.48 -15.24 3.90
CA LYS A 69 3.84 -15.72 4.06
C LYS A 69 4.68 -15.48 2.80
N ALA A 70 4.19 -15.88 1.64
CA ALA A 70 4.92 -15.73 0.38
C ALA A 70 5.20 -14.24 0.06
N ILE A 71 4.27 -13.34 0.33
CA ILE A 71 4.45 -11.91 0.11
C ILE A 71 5.47 -11.33 1.11
N ILE A 72 5.37 -11.69 2.40
CA ILE A 72 6.30 -11.25 3.43
C ILE A 72 7.72 -11.70 3.13
N GLU A 73 7.91 -12.95 2.73
CA GLU A 73 9.23 -13.50 2.40
C GLU A 73 9.87 -12.88 1.15
N ILE A 74 9.05 -12.43 0.20
CA ILE A 74 9.54 -11.87 -1.06
C ILE A 74 9.77 -10.36 -1.01
N ALA A 75 9.00 -9.64 -0.21
CA ALA A 75 9.07 -8.20 -0.11
C ALA A 75 10.36 -7.73 0.57
N ASP A 76 11.03 -6.71 -0.02
CA ASP A 76 12.20 -6.06 0.61
C ASP A 76 11.77 -4.93 1.57
N VAL A 77 10.48 -4.72 1.73
CA VAL A 77 9.87 -3.63 2.52
C VAL A 77 8.77 -4.18 3.43
N PRO A 78 8.35 -3.43 4.47
CA PRO A 78 7.24 -3.82 5.34
C PRO A 78 5.98 -4.25 4.60
N VAL A 79 5.30 -5.28 5.10
CA VAL A 79 4.04 -5.78 4.55
C VAL A 79 2.92 -5.64 5.57
N PHE A 80 1.83 -5.00 5.17
CA PHE A 80 0.57 -4.95 5.89
C PHE A 80 -0.40 -5.97 5.29
N VAL A 81 -0.91 -6.88 6.12
CA VAL A 81 -1.65 -8.06 5.66
C VAL A 81 -3.15 -7.91 5.95
N GLY A 82 -3.98 -8.18 4.95
CA GLY A 82 -5.43 -8.26 5.13
C GLY A 82 -5.85 -9.49 5.93
N VAL A 83 -6.59 -9.28 7.02
CA VAL A 83 -6.99 -10.39 7.93
C VAL A 83 -8.51 -10.59 8.02
N GLY A 84 -9.29 -9.79 7.31
CA GLY A 84 -10.75 -9.96 7.26
C GLY A 84 -11.51 -8.66 7.03
N GLY A 85 -12.80 -8.76 7.23
CA GLY A 85 -13.81 -7.81 6.82
C GLY A 85 -14.55 -8.32 5.58
N GLY A 86 -15.86 -8.42 5.67
CA GLY A 86 -16.69 -9.10 4.68
C GLY A 86 -16.98 -10.55 5.06
N VAL A 87 -16.71 -11.49 4.18
CA VAL A 87 -16.99 -12.93 4.40
C VAL A 87 -16.19 -13.52 5.57
N THR A 88 -14.96 -13.08 5.75
CA THR A 88 -14.09 -13.48 6.87
C THR A 88 -14.20 -12.45 7.98
N SER A 89 -14.71 -12.84 9.14
CA SER A 89 -14.97 -11.95 10.28
C SER A 89 -14.94 -12.71 11.60
N GLY A 90 -15.19 -12.01 12.72
CA GLY A 90 -15.22 -12.57 14.05
C GLY A 90 -13.88 -13.19 14.46
N HIS A 91 -13.93 -14.23 15.28
CA HIS A 91 -12.75 -14.93 15.81
C HIS A 91 -11.78 -15.42 14.73
N ARG A 92 -12.28 -15.71 13.53
CA ARG A 92 -11.41 -16.11 12.41
C ARG A 92 -10.46 -14.99 11.99
N SER A 93 -10.91 -13.75 11.99
CA SER A 93 -10.04 -12.58 11.74
C SER A 93 -9.00 -12.38 12.83
N VAL A 94 -9.34 -12.67 14.09
CA VAL A 94 -8.39 -12.63 15.22
C VAL A 94 -7.28 -13.66 15.03
N LEU A 95 -7.62 -14.91 14.69
CA LEU A 95 -6.61 -15.96 14.43
C LEU A 95 -5.69 -15.61 13.27
N LEU A 96 -6.24 -15.03 12.20
CA LEU A 96 -5.44 -14.58 11.05
C LEU A 96 -4.52 -13.41 11.41
N ALA A 97 -4.94 -12.52 12.33
CA ALA A 97 -4.10 -11.42 12.80
C ALA A 97 -2.91 -11.93 13.62
N ILE A 98 -3.13 -12.86 14.53
CA ILE A 98 -2.06 -13.54 15.29
C ILE A 98 -1.06 -14.21 14.34
N GLU A 99 -1.57 -14.95 13.37
CA GLU A 99 -0.71 -15.64 12.42
C GLU A 99 0.06 -14.66 11.53
N ALA A 100 -0.55 -13.57 11.06
CA ALA A 100 0.13 -12.53 10.31
C ALA A 100 1.28 -11.90 11.11
N GLU A 101 1.07 -11.61 12.39
CA GLU A 101 2.11 -11.12 13.28
C GLU A 101 3.27 -12.12 13.42
N HIS A 102 2.97 -13.40 13.67
CA HIS A 102 3.99 -14.45 13.77
C HIS A 102 4.78 -14.65 12.47
N LEU A 103 4.16 -14.38 11.31
CA LEU A 103 4.84 -14.40 10.00
C LEU A 103 5.72 -13.16 9.76
N GLY A 104 5.66 -12.15 10.64
CA GLY A 104 6.44 -10.92 10.53
C GLY A 104 5.74 -9.79 9.76
N ALA A 105 4.42 -9.79 9.68
CA ALA A 105 3.66 -8.65 9.16
C ALA A 105 3.96 -7.38 9.99
N TYR A 106 3.99 -6.23 9.32
CA TYR A 106 4.23 -4.94 9.96
C TYR A 106 2.96 -4.30 10.53
N GLY A 107 1.81 -4.88 10.22
CA GLY A 107 0.48 -4.52 10.70
C GLY A 107 -0.57 -5.33 9.98
N VAL A 108 -1.79 -5.30 10.50
CA VAL A 108 -2.94 -5.99 9.93
C VAL A 108 -3.97 -5.00 9.42
N VAL A 109 -4.63 -5.35 8.31
CA VAL A 109 -5.66 -4.53 7.67
C VAL A 109 -7.00 -5.24 7.80
N VAL A 110 -7.99 -4.53 8.32
CA VAL A 110 -9.38 -4.97 8.38
C VAL A 110 -10.23 -4.12 7.44
N ASN A 111 -11.10 -4.76 6.65
CA ASN A 111 -11.96 -4.08 5.70
C ASN A 111 -13.22 -3.51 6.37
N ALA A 112 -13.89 -2.58 5.67
CA ALA A 112 -15.00 -1.78 6.17
C ALA A 112 -16.14 -2.54 6.86
N PRO A 113 -16.59 -3.73 6.41
CA PRO A 113 -17.71 -4.44 7.05
C PRO A 113 -17.40 -5.10 8.39
N ILE A 114 -16.14 -5.05 8.87
CA ILE A 114 -15.79 -5.69 10.15
C ILE A 114 -16.50 -4.98 11.32
N ALA A 115 -16.96 -5.75 12.31
CA ALA A 115 -17.56 -5.19 13.52
C ALA A 115 -16.50 -4.63 14.48
N GLY A 116 -16.85 -3.58 15.26
CA GLY A 116 -15.92 -2.93 16.16
C GLY A 116 -15.37 -3.85 17.26
N ASP A 117 -16.20 -4.75 17.79
CA ASP A 117 -15.78 -5.74 18.79
C ASP A 117 -14.68 -6.67 18.28
N VAL A 118 -14.68 -6.98 16.98
CA VAL A 118 -13.61 -7.77 16.36
C VAL A 118 -12.31 -6.97 16.24
N ILE A 119 -12.39 -5.66 15.94
CA ILE A 119 -11.23 -4.76 15.96
C ILE A 119 -10.63 -4.74 17.37
N THR A 120 -11.47 -4.61 18.40
CA THR A 120 -11.03 -4.63 19.80
C THR A 120 -10.33 -5.93 20.14
N GLN A 121 -10.90 -7.09 19.79
CA GLN A 121 -10.28 -8.39 20.03
C GLN A 121 -8.93 -8.54 19.31
N ILE A 122 -8.82 -8.06 18.06
CA ILE A 122 -7.54 -8.06 17.34
C ILE A 122 -6.54 -7.19 18.09
N LYS A 123 -6.93 -5.94 18.45
CA LYS A 123 -6.04 -4.98 19.12
C LYS A 123 -5.52 -5.48 20.47
N GLU A 124 -6.35 -6.21 21.22
CA GLU A 124 -5.96 -6.82 22.50
C GLU A 124 -5.03 -8.03 22.33
N THR A 125 -4.93 -8.58 21.13
CA THR A 125 -4.24 -9.85 20.89
C THR A 125 -2.90 -9.68 20.19
N VAL A 126 -2.76 -8.67 19.31
CA VAL A 126 -1.52 -8.42 18.54
C VAL A 126 -0.84 -7.13 18.97
N ASP A 127 0.50 -7.10 18.87
CA ASP A 127 1.33 -5.93 19.20
C ASP A 127 1.67 -5.07 17.96
N ILE A 128 1.25 -5.50 16.77
CA ILE A 128 1.40 -4.76 15.53
C ILE A 128 0.19 -3.85 15.25
N PRO A 129 0.34 -2.74 14.49
CA PRO A 129 -0.76 -1.82 14.20
C PRO A 129 -1.97 -2.46 13.54
N VAL A 130 -3.15 -2.10 14.03
CA VAL A 130 -4.45 -2.46 13.42
C VAL A 130 -4.90 -1.30 12.51
N ILE A 131 -5.02 -1.58 11.23
CA ILE A 131 -5.43 -0.61 10.20
C ILE A 131 -6.88 -0.88 9.81
N ALA A 132 -7.77 0.07 10.09
CA ALA A 132 -9.19 -0.05 9.73
C ALA A 132 -9.49 0.71 8.43
N THR A 133 -10.11 0.01 7.47
CA THR A 133 -10.50 0.62 6.20
C THR A 133 -11.81 1.40 6.34
N ILE A 134 -11.80 2.63 5.87
CA ILE A 134 -12.96 3.52 5.69
C ILE A 134 -13.31 3.52 4.21
N ALA A 135 -14.43 2.89 3.86
CA ALA A 135 -14.88 2.71 2.47
C ALA A 135 -16.11 3.58 2.11
N SER A 136 -16.63 4.35 3.06
CA SER A 136 -17.79 5.22 2.87
C SER A 136 -17.67 6.47 3.75
N ALA A 137 -18.14 7.61 3.25
CA ALA A 137 -18.22 8.86 4.01
C ALA A 137 -19.21 8.78 5.20
N GLN A 138 -20.15 7.83 5.18
CA GLN A 138 -21.15 7.61 6.23
C GLN A 138 -20.66 6.65 7.32
N GLN A 139 -19.46 6.08 7.18
CA GLN A 139 -18.92 5.16 8.18
C GLN A 139 -18.54 5.90 9.46
N ASP A 140 -18.88 5.33 10.60
CA ASP A 140 -18.54 5.92 11.90
C ASP A 140 -17.04 5.73 12.19
N VAL A 141 -16.29 6.81 11.97
CA VAL A 141 -14.83 6.84 12.18
C VAL A 141 -14.50 6.82 13.67
N ALA A 142 -15.31 7.50 14.50
CA ALA A 142 -15.07 7.55 15.94
C ALA A 142 -15.24 6.16 16.58
N GLU A 143 -16.21 5.37 16.10
CA GLU A 143 -16.40 3.98 16.52
C GLU A 143 -15.17 3.13 16.19
N ARG A 144 -14.57 3.27 14.97
CA ARG A 144 -13.38 2.52 14.57
C ARG A 144 -12.17 2.84 15.44
N ILE A 145 -11.97 4.12 15.75
CA ILE A 145 -10.88 4.57 16.64
C ILE A 145 -11.10 4.06 18.06
N ALA A 146 -12.32 4.19 18.58
CA ALA A 146 -12.66 3.70 19.92
C ALA A 146 -12.54 2.17 20.04
N ALA A 147 -12.80 1.44 18.97
CA ALA A 147 -12.58 -0.02 18.89
C ALA A 147 -11.10 -0.42 18.89
N GLY A 148 -10.16 0.51 18.72
CA GLY A 148 -8.72 0.24 18.80
C GLY A 148 -7.99 0.26 17.47
N ALA A 149 -8.56 0.84 16.40
CA ALA A 149 -7.83 1.08 15.17
C ALA A 149 -6.70 2.10 15.39
N ASP A 150 -5.47 1.72 15.15
CA ASP A 150 -4.30 2.58 15.27
C ASP A 150 -4.12 3.51 14.07
N ILE A 151 -4.54 3.05 12.90
CA ILE A 151 -4.39 3.76 11.62
C ILE A 151 -5.69 3.60 10.83
N LEU A 152 -6.12 4.66 10.17
CA LEU A 152 -7.23 4.60 9.22
C LEU A 152 -6.70 4.48 7.78
N ASN A 153 -7.31 3.58 6.99
CA ASN A 153 -7.05 3.46 5.55
C ASN A 153 -8.27 3.98 4.78
N VAL A 154 -8.23 5.20 4.29
CA VAL A 154 -9.36 5.86 3.61
C VAL A 154 -9.34 5.55 2.11
N ALA A 155 -10.37 4.83 1.65
CA ALA A 155 -10.50 4.35 0.28
C ALA A 155 -11.94 4.58 -0.25
N VAL A 156 -12.30 5.83 -0.48
CA VAL A 156 -13.66 6.29 -0.86
C VAL A 156 -13.68 6.83 -2.30
N ALA A 157 -12.89 6.26 -3.17
CA ALA A 157 -12.76 6.64 -4.59
C ALA A 157 -12.54 8.17 -4.78
N ALA A 158 -13.39 8.85 -5.54
CA ALA A 158 -13.24 10.28 -5.83
C ALA A 158 -13.42 11.18 -4.58
N ASP A 159 -14.16 10.70 -3.57
CA ASP A 159 -14.45 11.46 -2.36
C ASP A 159 -13.34 11.34 -1.29
N THR A 160 -12.29 10.57 -1.56
CA THR A 160 -11.20 10.35 -0.60
C THR A 160 -10.62 11.63 -0.02
N PRO A 161 -10.29 12.70 -0.79
CA PRO A 161 -9.77 13.94 -0.21
C PRO A 161 -10.76 14.61 0.75
N ALA A 162 -12.06 14.64 0.41
CA ALA A 162 -13.08 15.25 1.25
C ALA A 162 -13.27 14.49 2.58
N VAL A 163 -13.28 13.16 2.53
CA VAL A 163 -13.38 12.29 3.71
C VAL A 163 -12.13 12.43 4.59
N VAL A 164 -10.94 12.46 4.01
CA VAL A 164 -9.69 12.69 4.75
C VAL A 164 -9.74 14.04 5.47
N ALA A 165 -10.18 15.12 4.81
CA ALA A 165 -10.29 16.43 5.42
C ALA A 165 -11.30 16.45 6.59
N ALA A 166 -12.44 15.78 6.44
CA ALA A 166 -13.44 15.65 7.50
C ALA A 166 -12.90 14.88 8.72
N ILE A 167 -12.21 13.76 8.48
CA ILE A 167 -11.56 12.97 9.53
C ILE A 167 -10.49 13.82 10.23
N ARG A 168 -9.64 14.51 9.49
CA ARG A 168 -8.56 15.35 10.05
C ARG A 168 -9.11 16.49 10.91
N SER A 169 -10.27 17.06 10.53
CA SER A 169 -10.94 18.10 11.31
C SER A 169 -11.45 17.59 12.66
N SER A 170 -12.00 16.38 12.70
CA SER A 170 -12.60 15.80 13.92
C SER A 170 -11.58 15.00 14.75
N HIS A 171 -10.55 14.43 14.12
CA HIS A 171 -9.51 13.61 14.74
C HIS A 171 -8.12 14.03 14.24
N PRO A 172 -7.59 15.15 14.76
CA PRO A 172 -6.37 15.77 14.22
C PRO A 172 -5.12 14.89 14.30
N ASP A 173 -5.05 13.98 15.26
CA ASP A 173 -3.85 13.19 15.55
C ASP A 173 -3.88 11.76 14.96
N VAL A 174 -5.04 11.28 14.47
CA VAL A 174 -5.13 9.92 13.95
C VAL A 174 -4.27 9.74 12.69
N PRO A 175 -3.43 8.70 12.61
CA PRO A 175 -2.68 8.41 11.40
C PRO A 175 -3.62 7.99 10.25
N ILE A 176 -3.42 8.58 9.07
CA ILE A 176 -4.26 8.31 7.89
C ILE A 176 -3.38 7.85 6.74
N ILE A 177 -3.63 6.63 6.28
CA ILE A 177 -3.28 6.14 4.96
C ILE A 177 -4.48 6.42 4.04
N ALA A 178 -4.25 6.86 2.81
CA ALA A 178 -5.36 7.11 1.89
C ALA A 178 -5.02 6.69 0.46
N THR A 179 -6.02 6.24 -0.29
CA THR A 179 -5.88 5.99 -1.72
C THR A 179 -5.68 7.31 -2.46
N GLY A 180 -4.57 7.44 -3.20
CA GLY A 180 -4.18 8.70 -3.83
C GLY A 180 -4.98 9.07 -5.09
N GLY A 181 -5.69 8.10 -5.68
CA GLY A 181 -6.35 8.27 -6.97
C GLY A 181 -5.40 8.12 -8.16
N PRO A 182 -5.90 8.29 -9.41
CA PRO A 182 -5.18 7.91 -10.62
C PRO A 182 -4.18 8.95 -11.13
N THR A 183 -4.17 10.18 -10.61
CA THR A 183 -3.35 11.29 -11.12
C THR A 183 -2.54 11.95 -9.99
N ASP A 184 -1.45 12.63 -10.37
CA ASP A 184 -0.66 13.44 -9.44
C ASP A 184 -1.51 14.51 -8.73
N ASP A 185 -2.49 15.09 -9.41
CA ASP A 185 -3.35 16.13 -8.83
C ASP A 185 -4.28 15.54 -7.76
N THR A 186 -4.86 14.37 -7.99
CA THR A 186 -5.69 13.69 -6.98
C THR A 186 -4.85 13.24 -5.77
N ILE A 187 -3.62 12.77 -6.00
CA ILE A 187 -2.68 12.45 -4.92
C ILE A 187 -2.34 13.71 -4.11
N ARG A 188 -2.01 14.83 -4.75
CA ARG A 188 -1.72 16.09 -4.07
C ARG A 188 -2.90 16.62 -3.27
N ALA A 189 -4.13 16.53 -3.83
CA ALA A 189 -5.35 16.91 -3.12
C ALA A 189 -5.55 16.06 -1.85
N THR A 190 -5.32 14.74 -1.94
CA THR A 190 -5.43 13.81 -0.80
C THR A 190 -4.39 14.13 0.29
N ILE A 191 -3.15 14.45 -0.10
CA ILE A 191 -2.09 14.86 0.83
C ILE A 191 -2.43 16.21 1.49
N ALA A 192 -2.89 17.18 0.71
CA ALA A 192 -3.29 18.49 1.21
C ALA A 192 -4.46 18.42 2.19
N ALA A 193 -5.36 17.45 2.00
CA ALA A 193 -6.46 17.13 2.91
C ALA A 193 -5.98 16.57 4.27
N GLY A 194 -4.72 16.14 4.39
CA GLY A 194 -4.12 15.68 5.65
C GLY A 194 -3.81 14.19 5.72
N ALA A 195 -3.76 13.47 4.59
CA ALA A 195 -3.25 12.09 4.57
C ALA A 195 -1.75 12.07 4.92
N ASN A 196 -1.36 11.14 5.79
CA ASN A 196 0.03 10.96 6.21
C ASN A 196 0.80 10.05 5.26
N ALA A 197 0.15 9.07 4.65
CA ALA A 197 0.73 8.15 3.68
C ALA A 197 -0.27 7.85 2.56
N ILE A 198 0.24 7.49 1.39
CA ILE A 198 -0.58 7.26 0.20
C ILE A 198 -0.44 5.83 -0.29
N THR A 199 -1.59 5.18 -0.49
CA THR A 199 -1.68 3.90 -1.19
C THR A 199 -1.72 4.16 -2.70
N TYR A 200 -0.82 3.51 -3.41
CA TYR A 200 -0.68 3.55 -4.86
C TYR A 200 -1.03 2.19 -5.46
N THR A 201 -1.92 2.18 -6.46
CA THR A 201 -2.24 0.98 -7.23
C THR A 201 -1.45 1.04 -8.54
N PRO A 202 -0.44 0.19 -8.74
CA PRO A 202 0.36 0.15 -9.96
C PRO A 202 -0.43 -0.48 -11.10
N PRO A 203 0.02 -0.29 -12.36
CA PRO A 203 -0.45 -1.12 -13.47
C PRO A 203 -0.25 -2.60 -13.17
N THR A 204 -1.18 -3.42 -13.59
CA THR A 204 -1.07 -4.87 -13.47
C THR A 204 0.07 -5.43 -14.32
N ASN A 205 0.61 -6.60 -13.97
CA ASN A 205 1.61 -7.28 -14.77
C ASN A 205 1.13 -7.55 -16.21
N GLY A 206 -0.17 -7.85 -16.38
CA GLY A 206 -0.80 -8.02 -17.70
C GLY A 206 -0.78 -6.75 -18.55
N GLU A 207 -1.08 -5.58 -17.95
CA GLU A 207 -1.04 -4.29 -18.64
C GLU A 207 0.40 -3.91 -19.05
N LEU A 208 1.37 -4.11 -18.18
CA LEU A 208 2.79 -3.89 -18.47
C LEU A 208 3.28 -4.79 -19.61
N PHE A 209 2.88 -6.06 -19.62
CA PHE A 209 3.19 -6.98 -20.71
C PHE A 209 2.55 -6.57 -22.02
N ALA A 210 1.26 -6.18 -21.99
CA ALA A 210 0.53 -5.75 -23.18
C ALA A 210 1.19 -4.53 -23.84
N GLU A 211 1.69 -3.58 -23.05
CA GLU A 211 2.42 -2.41 -23.52
C GLU A 211 3.73 -2.80 -24.22
N LYS A 212 4.56 -3.64 -23.58
CA LYS A 212 5.82 -4.14 -24.15
C LYS A 212 5.58 -4.94 -25.44
N MET A 213 4.59 -5.80 -25.45
CA MET A 213 4.25 -6.60 -26.65
C MET A 213 3.75 -5.74 -27.80
N ARG A 214 3.01 -4.64 -27.52
CA ARG A 214 2.64 -3.66 -28.56
C ARG A 214 3.88 -2.99 -29.18
N ALA A 215 4.87 -2.61 -28.34
CA ALA A 215 6.12 -2.02 -28.81
C ALA A 215 6.91 -3.01 -29.69
N TYR A 216 7.04 -4.26 -29.27
CA TYR A 216 7.73 -5.30 -30.05
C TYR A 216 7.05 -5.56 -31.41
N ARG A 217 5.71 -5.60 -31.45
CA ARG A 217 4.96 -5.79 -32.72
C ARG A 217 5.12 -4.62 -33.69
N LYS A 218 5.19 -3.38 -33.15
CA LYS A 218 5.38 -2.18 -33.99
C LYS A 218 6.78 -2.08 -34.57
N ASN A 219 7.82 -2.47 -33.80
CA ASN A 219 9.22 -2.30 -34.20
C ASN A 219 9.76 -3.50 -35.01
N GLY A 220 8.95 -4.53 -35.30
CA GLY A 220 9.40 -5.79 -35.84
C GLY A 220 10.39 -6.49 -34.89
N PHE A 221 10.67 -7.78 -35.14
CA PHE A 221 11.71 -8.52 -34.41
C PHE A 221 13.15 -8.12 -34.84
N GLY A 222 13.40 -6.83 -35.08
CA GLY A 222 14.74 -6.32 -35.43
C GLY A 222 15.68 -6.39 -34.22
N ARG A 223 16.81 -7.03 -34.41
CA ARG A 223 17.91 -7.28 -33.43
C ARG A 223 18.55 -6.05 -32.80
N ASN A 224 18.02 -4.84 -32.89
CA ASN A 224 18.73 -3.59 -32.64
C ASN A 224 18.35 -2.83 -31.36
N SER A 225 17.86 -3.49 -30.30
CA SER A 225 17.60 -2.78 -29.03
C SER A 225 18.47 -3.22 -27.83
N ILE A 226 19.47 -4.08 -28.05
CA ILE A 226 20.44 -4.45 -27.01
C ILE A 226 21.77 -3.71 -27.14
N ASP A 227 22.08 -3.17 -28.33
CA ASP A 227 23.39 -2.57 -28.62
C ASP A 227 23.49 -1.05 -28.38
N GLY A 228 22.43 -0.41 -27.86
CA GLY A 228 22.43 1.04 -27.60
C GLY A 228 23.13 1.50 -26.32
N ALA A 229 23.65 0.58 -25.50
CA ALA A 229 24.25 0.90 -24.19
C ALA A 229 25.80 0.76 -24.14
N THR A 230 26.44 0.45 -25.25
CA THR A 230 27.89 0.13 -25.23
C THR A 230 28.79 1.15 -25.93
N SER A 231 28.34 2.34 -26.26
CA SER A 231 29.19 3.35 -26.92
C SER A 231 29.09 4.73 -26.24
N GLN A 232 29.58 4.83 -25.03
CA GLN A 232 30.16 6.06 -24.45
C GLN A 232 31.05 5.69 -23.25
N ARG A 233 32.18 5.06 -23.53
CA ARG A 233 33.35 5.09 -22.64
C ARG A 233 34.51 5.61 -23.46
N HIS A 234 34.81 6.89 -23.31
CA HIS A 234 36.13 7.50 -23.38
C HIS A 234 36.18 8.65 -22.39
#